data_4409a9999d5976c1df7779a43167a9f5
#
_entry.id   4409a9999d5976c1df7779a43167a9f5
#
_cell.length_a   1.000
_cell.length_b   1.000
_cell.length_c   1.000
_cell.angle_alpha   90.00
_cell.angle_beta   90.00
_cell.angle_gamma   90.00
#
_symmetry.space_group_name_H-M   'P 1'
#
loop_
_entity.id
_entity.type
_entity.pdbx_description
1 polymer ?
#
loop_
_entity_poly.entity_id
_entity_poly.type
_entity_poly.pdbx_seq_one_letter_code
_entity_poly.pdbx_strand_id
1 'polypeptide(L)'
;MPCPCQKAGRRGGSYDFEKGKKGNDHFHSICYEDIKKLKDNIKIINSISGSMTTRKVLTCEKNSRKFARRSLYTNGLIKKGEFFSSDNIIPKRPGTGISPIDMKKIVGKKAKLNLSDDTQIKWSHLK
;
A
#
# COMPACT_ATOMS: atom_id res chain seq x y z
N MET A 1 3.20 34.27 -43.98
CA MET A 1 3.31 32.84 -43.65
C MET A 1 2.32 32.54 -42.56
N PRO A 2 1.40 31.60 -42.69
CA PRO A 2 0.44 31.27 -41.62
C PRO A 2 1.16 30.60 -40.45
N CYS A 3 0.75 30.97 -39.25
CA CYS A 3 1.26 30.46 -38.00
C CYS A 3 1.12 28.93 -37.92
N PRO A 4 2.13 28.16 -37.54
CA PRO A 4 2.08 26.69 -37.50
C PRO A 4 1.10 26.14 -36.46
N CYS A 5 0.51 26.95 -35.60
CA CYS A 5 -0.46 26.55 -34.61
C CYS A 5 -1.84 26.10 -35.13
N GLN A 6 -2.16 26.34 -36.42
CA GLN A 6 -3.46 25.95 -36.97
C GLN A 6 -3.63 24.47 -37.36
N LYS A 7 -2.59 23.63 -37.22
CA LYS A 7 -2.65 22.19 -37.54
C LYS A 7 -2.69 21.22 -36.37
N ALA A 8 -2.60 21.69 -35.13
CA ALA A 8 -2.73 20.83 -33.96
C ALA A 8 -4.19 20.82 -33.48
N GLY A 9 -4.90 19.70 -33.78
CA GLY A 9 -6.30 19.53 -33.43
C GLY A 9 -6.62 19.67 -31.95
N ARG A 10 -7.60 20.49 -31.64
CA ARG A 10 -8.58 20.43 -30.55
C ARG A 10 -8.13 20.02 -29.12
N ARG A 11 -7.01 20.45 -28.61
CA ARG A 11 -6.83 20.63 -27.15
C ARG A 11 -5.95 21.85 -26.96
N GLY A 12 -6.57 22.96 -26.55
CA GLY A 12 -5.99 24.28 -26.50
C GLY A 12 -4.82 24.44 -25.55
N GLY A 13 -3.65 24.26 -26.08
CA GLY A 13 -2.43 24.76 -25.49
C GLY A 13 -1.67 25.49 -26.59
N SER A 14 -1.45 26.80 -26.43
CA SER A 14 -0.54 27.55 -27.30
C SER A 14 0.90 27.24 -26.89
N TYR A 15 1.77 26.98 -27.86
CA TYR A 15 3.22 26.85 -27.63
C TYR A 15 3.98 27.84 -28.50
N ASP A 16 5.08 28.34 -27.99
CA ASP A 16 5.97 29.27 -28.71
C ASP A 16 7.40 28.74 -28.69
N PHE A 17 8.16 29.00 -29.77
CA PHE A 17 9.54 28.54 -29.91
C PHE A 17 10.54 29.35 -29.07
N GLU A 18 10.17 30.58 -28.70
CA GLU A 18 11.06 31.49 -27.99
C GLU A 18 10.42 32.04 -26.71
N LYS A 19 11.14 31.90 -25.62
CA LYS A 19 10.76 32.45 -24.33
C LYS A 19 10.91 33.98 -24.35
N GLY A 20 9.84 34.73 -24.06
CA GLY A 20 9.93 36.16 -23.82
C GLY A 20 9.54 37.08 -24.98
N LYS A 21 8.88 36.60 -26.01
CA LYS A 21 8.28 37.46 -27.03
C LYS A 21 7.18 38.34 -26.41
N LYS A 22 7.21 39.65 -26.74
CA LYS A 22 6.19 40.62 -26.34
C LYS A 22 4.91 40.40 -27.15
N GLY A 23 3.83 40.02 -26.50
CA GLY A 23 2.50 39.87 -27.08
C GLY A 23 1.54 39.26 -26.06
N ASN A 24 0.25 39.51 -26.20
CA ASN A 24 -0.76 39.18 -25.17
C ASN A 24 -0.89 37.69 -24.84
N ASP A 25 -0.64 36.79 -25.81
CA ASP A 25 -0.79 35.36 -25.64
C ASP A 25 0.54 34.61 -25.39
N HIS A 26 1.66 35.26 -25.67
CA HIS A 26 2.99 34.61 -25.52
C HIS A 26 3.36 34.35 -24.06
N PHE A 27 2.76 35.09 -23.13
CA PHE A 27 3.02 34.95 -21.68
C PHE A 27 2.46 33.65 -21.11
N HIS A 28 1.43 33.10 -21.75
CA HIS A 28 0.77 31.86 -21.35
C HIS A 28 1.19 30.66 -22.20
N SER A 29 2.09 30.84 -23.16
CA SER A 29 2.54 29.77 -24.04
C SER A 29 3.65 28.96 -23.41
N ILE A 30 3.60 27.65 -23.59
CA ILE A 30 4.63 26.72 -23.16
C ILE A 30 5.69 26.64 -24.24
N CYS A 31 6.98 26.84 -23.89
CA CYS A 31 8.10 26.69 -24.83
C CYS A 31 8.55 25.22 -24.91
N TYR A 32 9.36 24.91 -25.94
CA TYR A 32 9.87 23.57 -26.18
C TYR A 32 10.60 22.96 -24.96
N GLU A 33 11.36 23.79 -24.24
CA GLU A 33 12.09 23.36 -23.05
C GLU A 33 11.17 22.96 -21.90
N ASP A 34 10.04 23.70 -21.76
CA ASP A 34 9.05 23.40 -20.71
C ASP A 34 8.28 22.12 -21.05
N ILE A 35 8.02 21.87 -22.34
CA ILE A 35 7.43 20.60 -22.81
C ILE A 35 8.36 19.42 -22.53
N LYS A 36 9.67 19.60 -22.74
CA LYS A 36 10.67 18.57 -22.43
C LYS A 36 10.70 18.26 -20.94
N LYS A 37 10.75 19.29 -20.08
CA LYS A 37 10.69 19.13 -18.63
C LYS A 37 9.40 18.45 -18.17
N LEU A 38 8.25 18.85 -18.72
CA LEU A 38 6.97 18.23 -18.43
C LEU A 38 6.97 16.73 -18.78
N LYS A 39 7.49 16.38 -19.95
CA LYS A 39 7.61 14.99 -20.41
C LYS A 39 8.50 14.15 -19.49
N ASP A 40 9.61 14.71 -19.02
CA ASP A 40 10.53 14.02 -18.12
C ASP A 40 9.92 13.88 -16.72
N ASN A 41 9.22 14.91 -16.23
CA ASN A 41 8.47 14.84 -14.97
C ASN A 41 7.36 13.78 -15.02
N ILE A 42 6.63 13.66 -16.14
CA ILE A 42 5.61 12.60 -16.32
C ILE A 42 6.25 11.22 -16.25
N LYS A 43 7.43 11.02 -16.85
CA LYS A 43 8.16 9.73 -16.74
C LYS A 43 8.53 9.41 -15.29
N ILE A 44 9.03 10.41 -14.55
CA ILE A 44 9.37 10.25 -13.13
C ILE A 44 8.12 9.89 -12.34
N ILE A 45 7.02 10.62 -12.49
CA ILE A 45 5.76 10.35 -11.82
C ILE A 45 5.29 8.93 -12.10
N ASN A 46 5.30 8.50 -13.36
CA ASN A 46 4.91 7.14 -13.73
C ASN A 46 5.80 6.07 -13.08
N SER A 47 7.11 6.34 -12.96
CA SER A 47 8.05 5.40 -12.33
C SER A 47 7.83 5.24 -10.83
N ILE A 48 7.50 6.33 -10.12
CA ILE A 48 7.27 6.31 -8.67
C ILE A 48 5.84 5.91 -8.30
N SER A 49 4.86 6.13 -9.16
CA SER A 49 3.45 5.77 -8.92
C SER A 49 3.22 4.24 -8.86
N GLY A 50 4.10 3.45 -9.46
CA GLY A 50 3.99 1.99 -9.47
C GLY A 50 2.70 1.50 -10.16
N SER A 51 2.17 0.36 -9.70
CA SER A 51 0.92 -0.20 -10.23
C SER A 51 -0.29 0.40 -9.52
N MET A 52 -1.16 1.06 -10.28
CA MET A 52 -2.43 1.64 -9.77
C MET A 52 -3.50 0.57 -9.47
N THR A 53 -3.39 -0.64 -10.04
CA THR A 53 -4.46 -1.63 -10.01
C THR A 53 -4.36 -2.65 -8.89
N THR A 54 -3.15 -3.04 -8.49
CA THR A 54 -2.96 -4.03 -7.43
C THR A 54 -1.69 -3.75 -6.64
N ARG A 55 -1.84 -3.51 -5.34
CA ARG A 55 -0.70 -3.41 -4.42
C ARG A 55 -0.11 -4.80 -4.16
N LYS A 56 0.96 -5.13 -4.83
CA LYS A 56 1.74 -6.35 -4.54
C LYS A 56 2.75 -6.06 -3.43
N VAL A 57 2.96 -7.07 -2.58
CA VAL A 57 3.99 -6.99 -1.52
C VAL A 57 5.36 -7.06 -2.18
N LEU A 58 6.16 -6.03 -2.00
CA LEU A 58 7.52 -6.00 -2.52
C LEU A 58 8.42 -7.00 -1.79
N THR A 59 9.46 -7.49 -2.46
CA THR A 59 10.39 -8.47 -1.87
C THR A 59 11.08 -7.90 -0.62
N CYS A 60 11.44 -6.62 -0.62
CA CYS A 60 12.03 -5.91 0.52
C CYS A 60 11.06 -5.80 1.72
N GLU A 61 9.74 -5.77 1.48
CA GLU A 61 8.74 -5.69 2.55
C GLU A 61 8.46 -7.04 3.23
N LYS A 62 8.78 -8.17 2.60
CA LYS A 62 8.43 -9.52 3.10
C LYS A 62 8.97 -9.78 4.50
N ASN A 63 10.24 -9.47 4.75
CA ASN A 63 10.88 -9.67 6.05
C ASN A 63 10.28 -8.73 7.10
N SER A 64 10.13 -7.45 6.79
CA SER A 64 9.51 -6.48 7.69
C SER A 64 8.08 -6.88 8.05
N ARG A 65 7.29 -7.35 7.08
CA ARG A 65 5.93 -7.83 7.34
C ARG A 65 5.90 -9.04 8.26
N LYS A 66 6.82 -10.00 8.08
CA LYS A 66 6.90 -11.20 8.91
C LYS A 66 7.22 -10.86 10.37
N PHE A 67 8.20 -10.00 10.61
CA PHE A 67 8.69 -9.73 11.96
C PHE A 67 7.97 -8.55 12.65
N ALA A 68 7.55 -7.53 11.92
CA ALA A 68 6.88 -6.37 12.49
C ALA A 68 5.39 -6.62 12.78
N ARG A 69 4.72 -7.50 12.04
CA ARG A 69 3.32 -7.85 12.29
C ARG A 69 3.19 -8.67 13.56
N ARG A 70 1.97 -8.64 14.12
CA ARG A 70 1.62 -9.41 15.32
C ARG A 70 0.75 -10.61 14.96
N SER A 71 0.86 -11.64 15.77
CA SER A 71 -0.02 -12.81 15.80
C SER A 71 -0.66 -12.94 17.17
N LEU A 72 -1.68 -13.76 17.29
CA LEU A 72 -2.34 -14.07 18.55
C LEU A 72 -1.56 -15.16 19.30
N TYR A 73 -1.32 -14.92 20.57
CA TYR A 73 -0.67 -15.82 21.52
C TYR A 73 -1.57 -16.03 22.73
N THR A 74 -1.40 -17.15 23.41
CA THR A 74 -2.06 -17.41 24.69
C THR A 74 -1.49 -16.50 25.78
N ASN A 75 -2.39 -16.03 26.64
CA ASN A 75 -2.07 -15.31 27.88
C ASN A 75 -2.51 -16.22 29.04
N GLY A 76 -1.58 -17.02 29.52
CA GLY A 76 -1.83 -18.08 30.48
C GLY A 76 -2.09 -19.47 29.86
N LEU A 77 -2.27 -20.45 30.74
CA LEU A 77 -2.56 -21.84 30.37
C LEU A 77 -4.01 -21.98 29.90
N ILE A 78 -4.21 -22.52 28.71
CA ILE A 78 -5.53 -22.85 28.18
C ILE A 78 -5.67 -24.36 28.07
N LYS A 79 -6.64 -24.95 28.80
CA LYS A 79 -6.90 -26.38 28.79
C LYS A 79 -7.71 -26.81 27.57
N LYS A 80 -7.54 -28.08 27.15
CA LYS A 80 -8.37 -28.67 26.09
C LYS A 80 -9.84 -28.55 26.43
N GLY A 81 -10.63 -28.00 25.48
CA GLY A 81 -12.06 -27.76 25.65
C GLY A 81 -12.43 -26.40 26.23
N GLU A 82 -11.46 -25.66 26.73
CA GLU A 82 -11.64 -24.28 27.23
C GLU A 82 -11.90 -23.31 26.07
N PHE A 83 -12.68 -22.27 26.33
CA PHE A 83 -13.01 -21.26 25.34
C PHE A 83 -11.92 -20.18 25.26
N PHE A 84 -11.63 -19.77 24.05
CA PHE A 84 -10.82 -18.59 23.81
C PHE A 84 -11.63 -17.33 24.15
N SER A 85 -11.12 -16.52 25.06
CA SER A 85 -11.68 -15.22 25.47
C SER A 85 -10.73 -14.09 25.09
N SER A 86 -11.20 -12.86 25.18
CA SER A 86 -10.35 -11.68 24.98
C SER A 86 -9.23 -11.57 26.02
N ASP A 87 -9.42 -12.15 27.20
CA ASP A 87 -8.49 -12.04 28.34
C ASP A 87 -7.36 -13.06 28.26
N ASN A 88 -7.63 -14.24 27.67
CA ASN A 88 -6.64 -15.30 27.51
C ASN A 88 -5.91 -15.29 26.15
N ILE A 89 -6.07 -14.22 25.38
CA ILE A 89 -5.39 -14.01 24.08
C ILE A 89 -4.70 -12.65 24.07
N ILE A 90 -3.45 -12.62 23.64
CA ILE A 90 -2.67 -11.38 23.54
C ILE A 90 -1.98 -11.29 22.16
N PRO A 91 -1.93 -10.10 21.53
CA PRO A 91 -1.22 -9.92 20.28
C PRO A 91 0.28 -9.67 20.50
N LYS A 92 1.14 -10.63 20.13
CA LYS A 92 2.61 -10.54 20.18
C LYS A 92 3.26 -10.68 18.78
N ARG A 93 4.50 -10.26 18.64
CA ARG A 93 5.34 -10.52 17.47
C ARG A 93 6.00 -11.91 17.59
N PRO A 94 6.30 -12.58 16.47
CA PRO A 94 6.17 -12.23 15.07
C PRO A 94 4.77 -12.49 14.46
N GLY A 95 4.55 -12.00 13.23
CA GLY A 95 3.30 -12.13 12.48
C GLY A 95 3.18 -13.43 11.69
N THR A 96 3.60 -14.56 12.26
CA THR A 96 3.62 -15.88 11.58
C THR A 96 2.40 -16.74 11.88
N GLY A 97 1.59 -16.37 12.85
CA GLY A 97 0.36 -17.05 13.26
C GLY A 97 -0.90 -16.32 12.80
N ILE A 98 -1.99 -16.51 13.55
CA ILE A 98 -3.28 -15.87 13.24
C ILE A 98 -3.19 -14.38 13.51
N SER A 99 -3.68 -13.57 12.56
CA SER A 99 -3.69 -12.12 12.68
C SER A 99 -4.63 -11.64 13.80
N PRO A 100 -4.27 -10.57 14.55
CA PRO A 100 -5.18 -9.94 15.51
C PRO A 100 -6.51 -9.45 14.91
N ILE A 101 -6.56 -9.19 13.61
CA ILE A 101 -7.78 -8.81 12.88
C ILE A 101 -8.84 -9.93 12.98
N ASP A 102 -8.37 -11.19 13.00
CA ASP A 102 -9.24 -12.37 13.09
C ASP A 102 -9.61 -12.77 14.52
N MET A 103 -9.25 -11.97 15.54
CA MET A 103 -9.54 -12.26 16.95
C MET A 103 -11.00 -12.55 17.19
N LYS A 104 -11.91 -11.80 16.58
CA LYS A 104 -13.36 -12.01 16.68
C LYS A 104 -13.82 -13.38 16.20
N LYS A 105 -13.08 -14.02 15.29
CA LYS A 105 -13.39 -15.36 14.77
C LYS A 105 -12.92 -16.48 15.70
N ILE A 106 -12.04 -16.16 16.64
CA ILE A 106 -11.43 -17.12 17.57
C ILE A 106 -12.12 -17.09 18.92
N VAL A 107 -12.45 -15.90 19.40
CA VAL A 107 -13.21 -15.72 20.66
C VAL A 107 -14.50 -16.53 20.59
N GLY A 108 -14.73 -17.35 21.61
CA GLY A 108 -15.88 -18.26 21.69
C GLY A 108 -15.65 -19.64 21.06
N LYS A 109 -14.52 -19.92 20.41
CA LYS A 109 -14.14 -21.27 19.98
C LYS A 109 -13.45 -22.03 21.11
N LYS A 110 -13.52 -23.37 21.04
CA LYS A 110 -12.89 -24.26 22.02
C LYS A 110 -11.47 -24.64 21.62
N ALA A 111 -10.58 -24.75 22.58
CA ALA A 111 -9.24 -25.26 22.37
C ALA A 111 -9.29 -26.77 22.09
N LYS A 112 -8.61 -27.22 21.04
CA LYS A 112 -8.54 -28.64 20.66
C LYS A 112 -7.53 -29.42 21.52
N LEU A 113 -6.54 -28.74 22.06
CA LEU A 113 -5.44 -29.29 22.86
C LEU A 113 -5.06 -28.34 23.99
N ASN A 114 -4.28 -28.81 24.96
CA ASN A 114 -3.72 -27.97 26.00
C ASN A 114 -2.68 -27.02 25.39
N LEU A 115 -2.78 -25.73 25.67
CA LEU A 115 -1.87 -24.72 25.22
C LEU A 115 -1.19 -24.09 26.46
N SER A 116 0.14 -24.09 26.49
CA SER A 116 0.90 -23.41 27.52
C SER A 116 0.83 -21.91 27.33
N ASP A 117 1.24 -21.17 28.36
CA ASP A 117 1.40 -19.73 28.27
C ASP A 117 2.36 -19.37 27.13
N ASP A 118 2.16 -18.20 26.54
CA ASP A 118 2.96 -17.64 25.44
C ASP A 118 3.07 -18.53 24.20
N THR A 119 2.07 -19.39 23.96
CA THR A 119 2.00 -20.25 22.78
C THR A 119 1.31 -19.53 21.63
N GLN A 120 1.93 -19.56 20.45
CA GLN A 120 1.33 -18.99 19.23
C GLN A 120 0.09 -19.78 18.81
N ILE A 121 -1.05 -19.10 18.71
CA ILE A 121 -2.33 -19.70 18.31
C ILE A 121 -2.34 -19.94 16.80
N LYS A 122 -2.70 -21.15 16.39
CA LYS A 122 -2.86 -21.57 15.00
C LYS A 122 -4.29 -22.05 14.77
N TRP A 123 -4.76 -22.02 13.53
CA TRP A 123 -6.08 -22.54 13.18
C TRP A 123 -6.28 -24.04 13.55
N SER A 124 -5.19 -24.81 13.55
CA SER A 124 -5.21 -26.22 13.96
C SER A 124 -5.51 -26.44 15.44
N HIS A 125 -5.34 -25.42 16.29
CA HIS A 125 -5.59 -25.48 17.73
C HIS A 125 -7.05 -25.24 18.10
N LEU A 126 -7.88 -24.85 17.13
CA LEU A 126 -9.30 -24.49 17.29
C LEU A 126 -10.20 -25.65 16.88
N LYS A 127 -11.34 -25.76 17.60
CA LYS A 127 -12.43 -26.68 17.28
C LYS A 127 -13.70 -25.90 16.96
#